data_153982a2191d0fd92f51a0531fe9d1ce
#
_entry.id   153982a2191d0fd92f51a0531fe9d1ce
#
_cell.length_a   1.000
_cell.length_b   1.000
_cell.length_c   1.000
_cell.angle_alpha   90.00
_cell.angle_beta   90.00
_cell.angle_gamma   90.00
#
_symmetry.space_group_name_H-M   'P 1'
#
loop_
_entity.id
_entity.type
_entity.pdbx_description
1 polymer ?
#
loop_
_entity_poly.entity_id
_entity_poly.type
_entity_poly.pdbx_seq_one_letter_code
_entity_poly.pdbx_strand_id
1 'polypeptide(L)'
;MRPLIMQFAAGVHPVDGGGQPLSLEVIPIIVDPHKANEDLKRTENLLRWYRSIRTSLYGSRADVTKGFFSVKISTLSDILPAGSSLSDTFLFNLGAVESKKFQDFISFNTLDTANQALCSMMFSDDQLQTKMDIGFVGSPNIGSVALNQFKDSEEFKQFSNVFQKTDRIFVVSSIFGGTGAAG
;
A
#
# COMPACT_ATOMS: atom_id res chain seq x y z
N MET A 1 -3.56 4.54 9.75
CA MET A 1 -2.45 3.60 10.09
C MET A 1 -1.79 3.93 11.43
N ARG A 2 -1.17 5.11 11.65
CA ARG A 2 -0.44 5.45 12.91
C ARG A 2 -1.22 5.18 14.21
N PRO A 3 -2.50 5.59 14.37
CA PRO A 3 -3.25 5.28 15.59
C PRO A 3 -3.40 3.78 15.86
N LEU A 4 -3.57 2.97 14.83
CA LEU A 4 -3.66 1.52 14.95
C LEU A 4 -2.33 0.91 15.46
N ILE A 5 -1.20 1.37 14.93
CA ILE A 5 0.13 0.93 15.38
C ILE A 5 0.34 1.28 16.86
N MET A 6 -0.08 2.50 17.27
CA MET A 6 0.02 2.92 18.68
C MET A 6 -0.86 2.08 19.60
N GLN A 7 -2.05 1.67 19.17
CA GLN A 7 -2.90 0.75 19.93
C GLN A 7 -2.23 -0.62 20.11
N PHE A 8 -1.64 -1.17 19.05
CA PHE A 8 -0.89 -2.42 19.13
C PHE A 8 0.32 -2.30 20.05
N ALA A 9 1.03 -1.18 19.99
CA ALA A 9 2.14 -0.90 20.91
C ALA A 9 1.68 -0.87 22.37
N ALA A 10 0.51 -0.31 22.64
CA ALA A 10 -0.10 -0.24 23.97
C ALA A 10 -0.71 -1.59 24.45
N GLY A 11 -0.59 -2.66 23.67
CA GLY A 11 -1.09 -3.99 24.05
C GLY A 11 -2.56 -4.22 23.70
N VAL A 12 -3.19 -3.32 22.94
CA VAL A 12 -4.51 -3.58 22.35
C VAL A 12 -4.35 -4.63 21.25
N HIS A 13 -5.06 -5.73 21.39
CA HIS A 13 -5.02 -6.81 20.39
C HIS A 13 -6.45 -7.31 20.12
N PRO A 14 -6.68 -7.91 18.95
CA PRO A 14 -7.98 -8.44 18.60
C PRO A 14 -8.32 -9.65 19.46
N VAL A 15 -9.62 -9.83 19.69
CA VAL A 15 -10.18 -10.99 20.38
C VAL A 15 -11.22 -11.67 19.49
N ASP A 16 -11.44 -12.95 19.71
CA ASP A 16 -12.52 -13.70 19.08
C ASP A 16 -13.89 -13.36 19.71
N GLY A 17 -14.95 -14.00 19.21
CA GLY A 17 -16.30 -13.82 19.74
C GLY A 17 -16.48 -14.27 21.20
N GLY A 18 -15.56 -15.03 21.75
CA GLY A 18 -15.50 -15.45 23.16
C GLY A 18 -14.58 -14.61 24.04
N GLY A 19 -13.99 -13.55 23.48
CA GLY A 19 -13.05 -12.65 24.18
C GLY A 19 -11.64 -13.21 24.33
N GLN A 20 -11.30 -14.31 23.63
CA GLN A 20 -9.94 -14.85 23.66
C GLN A 20 -9.03 -14.10 22.68
N PRO A 21 -7.78 -13.80 23.07
CA PRO A 21 -6.84 -13.13 22.19
C PRO A 21 -6.55 -13.94 20.94
N LEU A 22 -6.65 -13.27 19.79
CA LEU A 22 -6.28 -13.84 18.50
C LEU A 22 -4.78 -13.62 18.21
N SER A 23 -4.13 -14.65 17.71
CA SER A 23 -2.83 -14.48 17.06
C SER A 23 -3.06 -13.79 15.70
N LEU A 24 -2.51 -12.60 15.55
CA LEU A 24 -2.68 -11.79 14.35
C LEU A 24 -1.31 -11.37 13.81
N GLU A 25 -1.13 -11.55 12.52
CA GLU A 25 -0.06 -10.95 11.75
C GLU A 25 -0.63 -9.89 10.82
N VAL A 26 -0.11 -8.68 10.91
CA VAL A 26 -0.55 -7.55 10.09
C VAL A 26 0.52 -7.24 9.06
N ILE A 27 0.12 -7.17 7.80
CA ILE A 27 1.01 -6.85 6.67
C ILE A 27 0.52 -5.53 6.07
N PRO A 28 1.08 -4.39 6.51
CA PRO A 28 0.73 -3.10 5.93
C PRO A 28 1.26 -3.00 4.50
N ILE A 29 0.39 -2.65 3.56
CA ILE A 29 0.75 -2.30 2.19
C ILE A 29 0.32 -0.86 1.97
N ILE A 30 1.27 0.05 1.85
CA ILE A 30 1.01 1.47 1.68
C ILE A 30 1.16 1.82 0.21
N VAL A 31 0.10 2.32 -0.40
CA VAL A 31 0.07 2.71 -1.81
C VAL A 31 0.04 4.23 -1.89
N ASP A 32 1.15 4.85 -2.27
CA ASP A 32 1.26 6.30 -2.49
C ASP A 32 2.34 6.57 -3.55
N PRO A 33 2.03 7.26 -4.65
CA PRO A 33 3.04 7.65 -5.64
C PRO A 33 4.01 8.70 -5.11
N HIS A 34 3.63 9.48 -4.09
CA HIS A 34 4.45 10.54 -3.52
C HIS A 34 5.44 10.01 -2.48
N LYS A 35 6.50 9.37 -2.91
CA LYS A 35 7.55 8.79 -2.04
C LYS A 35 8.25 9.81 -1.12
N ALA A 36 8.27 11.08 -1.49
CA ALA A 36 8.88 12.15 -0.70
C ALA A 36 7.98 12.68 0.43
N ASN A 37 6.75 12.19 0.55
CA ASN A 37 5.80 12.60 1.58
C ASN A 37 6.35 12.30 2.99
N GLU A 38 6.51 13.32 3.82
CA GLU A 38 7.02 13.17 5.19
C GLU A 38 6.10 12.33 6.08
N ASP A 39 4.79 12.42 5.92
CA ASP A 39 3.84 11.62 6.69
C ASP A 39 3.95 10.12 6.35
N LEU A 40 4.24 9.82 5.09
CA LEU A 40 4.54 8.47 4.64
C LEU A 40 5.81 7.95 5.32
N LYS A 41 6.91 8.72 5.28
CA LYS A 41 8.18 8.38 5.94
C LYS A 41 8.01 8.20 7.44
N ARG A 42 7.25 9.07 8.11
CA ARG A 42 6.95 8.94 9.55
C ARG A 42 6.19 7.65 9.85
N THR A 43 5.23 7.27 9.00
CA THR A 43 4.47 6.04 9.17
C THR A 43 5.34 4.80 8.96
N GLU A 44 6.18 4.81 7.94
CA GLU A 44 7.13 3.73 7.67
C GLU A 44 8.14 3.57 8.83
N ASN A 45 8.72 4.67 9.31
CA ASN A 45 9.63 4.64 10.45
C ASN A 45 8.96 4.09 11.71
N LEU A 46 7.70 4.47 11.97
CA LEU A 46 6.95 3.95 13.10
C LEU A 46 6.74 2.43 13.01
N LEU A 47 6.43 1.92 11.82
CA LEU A 47 6.31 0.48 11.57
C LEU A 47 7.64 -0.24 11.79
N ARG A 48 8.76 0.32 11.30
CA ARG A 48 10.11 -0.24 11.50
C ARG A 48 10.52 -0.26 12.97
N TRP A 49 10.26 0.82 13.70
CA TRP A 49 10.51 0.87 15.15
C TRP A 49 9.66 -0.14 15.91
N TYR A 50 8.38 -0.25 15.57
CA TYR A 50 7.50 -1.25 16.18
C TYR A 50 8.07 -2.67 15.99
N ARG A 51 8.47 -3.03 14.77
CA ARG A 51 9.09 -4.34 14.47
C ARG A 51 10.37 -4.56 15.29
N SER A 52 11.24 -3.56 15.34
CA SER A 52 12.49 -3.62 16.10
C SER A 52 12.24 -3.87 17.59
N ILE A 53 11.33 -3.11 18.19
CA ILE A 53 10.97 -3.26 19.61
C ILE A 53 10.36 -4.64 19.85
N ARG A 54 9.40 -5.07 19.02
CA ARG A 54 8.80 -6.39 19.12
C ARG A 54 9.84 -7.51 19.05
N THR A 55 10.76 -7.42 18.12
CA THR A 55 11.85 -8.40 17.96
C THR A 55 12.76 -8.42 19.18
N SER A 56 13.06 -7.26 19.78
CA SER A 56 13.84 -7.17 21.01
C SER A 56 13.11 -7.79 22.22
N LEU A 57 11.78 -7.67 22.28
CA LEU A 57 10.99 -8.23 23.39
C LEU A 57 10.74 -9.74 23.25
N TYR A 58 10.46 -10.20 22.04
CA TYR A 58 9.91 -11.53 21.81
C TYR A 58 10.70 -12.39 20.83
N GLY A 59 11.73 -11.84 20.19
CA GLY A 59 12.47 -12.53 19.14
C GLY A 59 11.56 -12.87 17.94
N SER A 60 11.71 -14.06 17.41
CA SER A 60 10.90 -14.58 16.29
C SER A 60 9.58 -15.23 16.72
N ARG A 61 9.21 -15.19 18.01
CA ARG A 61 7.99 -15.83 18.50
C ARG A 61 6.75 -15.27 17.82
N ALA A 62 5.95 -16.14 17.23
CA ALA A 62 4.68 -15.81 16.58
C ALA A 62 3.46 -15.95 17.52
N ASP A 63 3.63 -16.72 18.61
CA ASP A 63 2.57 -17.13 19.54
C ASP A 63 2.25 -16.11 20.64
N VAL A 64 2.81 -14.90 20.55
CA VAL A 64 2.56 -13.83 21.52
C VAL A 64 1.21 -13.18 21.22
N THR A 65 0.24 -13.41 22.09
CA THR A 65 -1.13 -12.89 21.94
C THR A 65 -1.52 -11.84 22.96
N LYS A 66 -0.65 -11.54 23.94
CA LYS A 66 -0.91 -10.56 25.02
C LYS A 66 0.31 -9.72 25.31
N GLY A 67 0.09 -8.49 25.78
CA GLY A 67 1.12 -7.57 26.19
C GLY A 67 1.44 -6.49 25.17
N PHE A 68 2.35 -5.60 25.54
CA PHE A 68 2.82 -4.54 24.67
C PHE A 68 3.49 -5.12 23.42
N PHE A 69 3.27 -4.51 22.26
CA PHE A 69 3.86 -4.94 20.99
C PHE A 69 3.60 -6.42 20.63
N SER A 70 2.50 -7.01 21.11
CA SER A 70 2.19 -8.43 20.89
C SER A 70 1.84 -8.76 19.44
N VAL A 71 1.13 -7.87 18.74
CA VAL A 71 0.74 -8.06 17.34
C VAL A 71 1.98 -8.11 16.45
N LYS A 72 2.09 -9.14 15.62
CA LYS A 72 3.19 -9.24 14.64
C LYS A 72 2.92 -8.31 13.46
N ILE A 73 3.88 -7.47 13.10
CA ILE A 73 3.85 -6.66 11.88
C ILE A 73 4.97 -7.15 10.96
N SER A 74 4.61 -7.52 9.75
CA SER A 74 5.52 -8.04 8.73
C SER A 74 5.41 -7.22 7.45
N THR A 75 6.44 -7.28 6.62
CA THR A 75 6.38 -6.80 5.24
C THR A 75 5.90 -7.91 4.31
N LEU A 76 5.58 -7.57 3.08
CA LEU A 76 5.21 -8.56 2.08
C LEU A 76 6.36 -9.57 1.83
N SER A 77 7.61 -9.09 1.86
CA SER A 77 8.78 -9.96 1.69
C SER A 77 8.96 -11.00 2.80
N ASP A 78 8.48 -10.70 4.02
CA ASP A 78 8.60 -11.65 5.15
C ASP A 78 7.71 -12.90 4.99
N ILE A 79 6.61 -12.79 4.25
CA ILE A 79 5.65 -13.89 4.08
C ILE A 79 5.85 -14.66 2.77
N LEU A 80 6.73 -14.18 1.91
CA LEU A 80 7.01 -14.83 0.63
C LEU A 80 8.08 -15.92 0.77
N PRO A 81 8.11 -16.88 -0.15
CA PRO A 81 9.16 -17.89 -0.17
C PRO A 81 10.55 -17.26 -0.25
N ALA A 82 11.53 -17.93 0.35
CA ALA A 82 12.94 -17.54 0.28
C ALA A 82 13.39 -17.42 -1.19
N GLY A 83 14.02 -16.29 -1.54
CA GLY A 83 14.43 -15.98 -2.92
C GLY A 83 13.49 -15.06 -3.66
N SER A 84 12.42 -14.56 -3.03
CA SER A 84 11.62 -13.47 -3.58
C SER A 84 12.48 -12.23 -3.80
N SER A 85 12.26 -11.55 -4.95
CA SER A 85 12.97 -10.32 -5.32
C SER A 85 12.38 -9.06 -4.66
N LEU A 86 11.31 -9.20 -3.85
CA LEU A 86 10.69 -8.05 -3.22
C LEU A 86 11.55 -7.48 -2.10
N SER A 87 11.62 -6.15 -2.06
CA SER A 87 12.33 -5.42 -1.02
C SER A 87 11.59 -5.47 0.32
N ASP A 88 12.35 -5.41 1.44
CA ASP A 88 11.80 -5.26 2.80
C ASP A 88 11.26 -3.84 2.99
N THR A 89 10.07 -3.60 2.46
CA THR A 89 9.39 -2.30 2.54
C THR A 89 7.89 -2.49 2.76
N PHE A 90 7.27 -1.50 3.40
CA PHE A 90 5.82 -1.39 3.52
C PHE A 90 5.19 -0.63 2.35
N LEU A 91 6.03 -0.04 1.49
CA LEU A 91 5.57 0.75 0.36
C LEU A 91 5.39 -0.13 -0.86
N PHE A 92 4.22 -0.01 -1.48
CA PHE A 92 4.00 -0.57 -2.80
C PHE A 92 4.71 0.28 -3.86
N ASN A 93 5.47 -0.36 -4.71
CA ASN A 93 6.21 0.34 -5.76
C ASN A 93 5.31 0.61 -6.98
N LEU A 94 4.90 1.86 -7.15
CA LEU A 94 4.24 2.35 -8.36
C LEU A 94 5.26 2.83 -9.41
N GLY A 95 6.32 2.07 -9.63
CA GLY A 95 7.46 2.47 -10.47
C GLY A 95 7.09 2.92 -11.88
N ALA A 96 5.97 2.44 -12.43
CA ALA A 96 5.50 2.84 -13.76
C ALA A 96 5.07 4.31 -13.84
N VAL A 97 4.72 4.94 -12.71
CA VAL A 97 4.23 6.33 -12.65
C VAL A 97 5.33 7.35 -12.32
N GLU A 98 6.51 6.89 -11.89
CA GLU A 98 7.61 7.78 -11.49
C GLU A 98 8.06 8.68 -12.66
N SER A 99 8.09 9.98 -12.40
CA SER A 99 8.60 11.00 -13.33
C SER A 99 7.89 11.10 -14.69
N LYS A 100 6.74 10.43 -14.85
CA LYS A 100 5.96 10.50 -16.10
C LYS A 100 4.84 11.51 -15.99
N LYS A 101 4.51 12.12 -17.12
CA LYS A 101 3.22 12.78 -17.29
C LYS A 101 2.14 11.75 -17.54
N PHE A 102 0.89 12.07 -17.22
CA PHE A 102 -0.23 11.15 -17.43
C PHE A 102 -0.39 10.76 -18.91
N GLN A 103 -0.25 11.71 -19.85
CA GLN A 103 -0.28 11.42 -21.28
C GLN A 103 0.76 10.38 -21.72
N ASP A 104 1.98 10.45 -21.14
CA ASP A 104 3.05 9.50 -21.49
C ASP A 104 2.80 8.13 -20.87
N PHE A 105 2.19 8.12 -19.69
CA PHE A 105 1.80 6.90 -19.00
C PHE A 105 0.75 6.09 -19.77
N ILE A 106 -0.28 6.76 -20.32
CA ILE A 106 -1.31 6.13 -21.14
C ILE A 106 -0.91 6.00 -22.61
N SER A 107 0.31 6.40 -22.97
CA SER A 107 0.79 6.41 -24.36
C SER A 107 -0.10 7.20 -25.32
N PHE A 108 -0.66 8.33 -24.86
CA PHE A 108 -1.67 9.12 -25.57
C PHE A 108 -1.30 9.43 -27.03
N ASN A 109 -0.05 9.82 -27.26
CA ASN A 109 0.45 10.23 -28.59
C ASN A 109 0.56 9.06 -29.58
N THR A 110 0.47 7.81 -29.11
CA THR A 110 0.53 6.60 -29.95
C THR A 110 -0.85 5.98 -30.21
N LEU A 111 -1.87 6.52 -29.55
CA LEU A 111 -3.25 6.09 -29.78
C LEU A 111 -3.75 6.52 -31.17
N ASP A 112 -4.68 5.77 -31.75
CA ASP A 112 -5.39 6.21 -32.93
C ASP A 112 -6.29 7.43 -32.65
N THR A 113 -6.74 8.11 -33.68
CA THR A 113 -7.49 9.37 -33.59
C THR A 113 -8.79 9.21 -32.78
N ALA A 114 -9.47 8.07 -32.87
CA ALA A 114 -10.72 7.85 -32.14
C ALA A 114 -10.47 7.70 -30.64
N ASN A 115 -9.43 6.94 -30.25
CA ASN A 115 -9.05 6.79 -28.87
C ASN A 115 -8.46 8.08 -28.28
N GLN A 116 -7.69 8.86 -29.06
CA GLN A 116 -7.25 10.20 -28.62
C GLN A 116 -8.44 11.11 -28.34
N ALA A 117 -9.43 11.15 -29.23
CA ALA A 117 -10.64 11.95 -29.03
C ALA A 117 -11.40 11.50 -27.75
N LEU A 118 -11.54 10.20 -27.52
CA LEU A 118 -12.16 9.65 -26.31
C LEU A 118 -11.39 10.08 -25.05
N CYS A 119 -10.07 9.94 -25.04
CA CYS A 119 -9.24 10.38 -23.92
C CYS A 119 -9.38 11.89 -23.66
N SER A 120 -9.42 12.72 -24.70
CA SER A 120 -9.60 14.19 -24.58
C SER A 120 -10.98 14.58 -24.07
N MET A 121 -11.99 13.72 -24.22
CA MET A 121 -13.31 13.89 -23.60
C MET A 121 -13.29 13.55 -22.11
N MET A 122 -12.45 12.61 -21.68
CA MET A 122 -12.36 12.13 -20.29
C MET A 122 -11.38 12.94 -19.43
N PHE A 123 -10.33 13.48 -20.05
CA PHE A 123 -9.22 14.16 -19.37
C PHE A 123 -8.95 15.50 -20.05
N SER A 124 -8.87 16.56 -19.26
CA SER A 124 -8.47 17.87 -19.77
C SER A 124 -6.99 17.89 -20.17
N ASP A 125 -6.59 18.89 -20.96
CA ASP A 125 -5.18 19.08 -21.35
C ASP A 125 -4.28 19.21 -20.12
N ASP A 126 -4.72 19.92 -19.08
CA ASP A 126 -3.98 20.05 -17.83
C ASP A 126 -3.80 18.70 -17.14
N GLN A 127 -4.83 17.85 -17.14
CA GLN A 127 -4.75 16.50 -16.59
C GLN A 127 -3.79 15.62 -17.40
N LEU A 128 -3.81 15.69 -18.72
CA LEU A 128 -2.89 14.96 -19.58
C LEU A 128 -1.42 15.37 -19.34
N GLN A 129 -1.16 16.64 -19.03
CA GLN A 129 0.18 17.17 -18.73
C GLN A 129 0.59 16.99 -17.26
N THR A 130 -0.31 16.51 -16.38
CA THR A 130 0.00 16.34 -14.96
C THR A 130 1.10 15.31 -14.74
N LYS A 131 2.07 15.65 -13.88
CA LYS A 131 3.06 14.69 -13.37
C LYS A 131 2.43 13.78 -12.34
N MET A 132 2.67 12.49 -12.45
CA MET A 132 2.02 11.47 -11.63
C MET A 132 2.73 11.18 -10.30
N ASP A 133 3.87 11.79 -10.06
CA ASP A 133 4.72 11.58 -8.88
C ASP A 133 4.23 12.34 -7.62
N ILE A 134 3.22 13.20 -7.75
CA ILE A 134 2.68 14.03 -6.66
C ILE A 134 1.20 13.67 -6.42
N GLY A 135 0.93 12.47 -5.89
CA GLY A 135 -0.41 12.11 -5.40
C GLY A 135 -1.55 12.25 -6.40
N PHE A 136 -1.29 12.13 -7.69
CA PHE A 136 -2.21 12.38 -8.82
C PHE A 136 -2.84 13.78 -8.81
N VAL A 137 -2.25 14.72 -8.08
CA VAL A 137 -2.63 16.14 -7.99
C VAL A 137 -4.15 16.33 -7.74
N GLY A 138 -4.72 15.51 -6.85
CA GLY A 138 -6.14 15.57 -6.52
C GLY A 138 -7.10 15.09 -7.62
N SER A 139 -6.59 14.39 -8.64
CA SER A 139 -7.38 13.83 -9.75
C SER A 139 -7.62 12.34 -9.57
N PRO A 140 -8.75 11.91 -8.96
CA PRO A 140 -9.05 10.49 -8.72
C PRO A 140 -9.14 9.66 -10.01
N ASN A 141 -9.62 10.25 -11.11
CA ASN A 141 -9.71 9.61 -12.41
C ASN A 141 -8.32 9.19 -12.95
N ILE A 142 -7.30 10.05 -12.82
CA ILE A 142 -5.92 9.69 -13.14
C ILE A 142 -5.44 8.57 -12.22
N GLY A 143 -5.71 8.70 -10.92
CA GLY A 143 -5.37 7.71 -9.93
C GLY A 143 -5.98 6.33 -10.23
N SER A 144 -7.25 6.27 -10.62
CA SER A 144 -7.93 5.01 -10.99
C SER A 144 -7.27 4.30 -12.17
N VAL A 145 -6.85 5.06 -13.19
CA VAL A 145 -6.12 4.49 -14.34
C VAL A 145 -4.75 3.95 -13.88
N ALA A 146 -4.04 4.70 -13.06
CA ALA A 146 -2.72 4.29 -12.55
C ALA A 146 -2.82 3.05 -11.65
N LEU A 147 -3.78 3.04 -10.72
CA LEU A 147 -3.97 1.94 -9.78
C LEU A 147 -4.49 0.66 -10.46
N ASN A 148 -5.15 0.77 -11.60
CA ASN A 148 -5.57 -0.43 -12.34
C ASN A 148 -4.38 -1.30 -12.78
N GLN A 149 -3.18 -0.73 -12.94
CA GLN A 149 -1.97 -1.51 -13.23
C GLN A 149 -1.46 -2.30 -12.01
N PHE A 150 -1.98 -2.02 -10.81
CA PHE A 150 -1.61 -2.74 -9.59
C PHE A 150 -1.76 -4.26 -9.76
N LYS A 151 -2.84 -4.71 -10.40
CA LYS A 151 -3.13 -6.14 -10.64
C LYS A 151 -2.06 -6.85 -11.46
N ASP A 152 -1.33 -6.12 -12.31
CA ASP A 152 -0.32 -6.68 -13.20
C ASP A 152 1.09 -6.62 -12.60
N SER A 153 1.24 -6.00 -11.42
CA SER A 153 2.51 -5.91 -10.70
C SER A 153 2.98 -7.26 -10.17
N GLU A 154 4.27 -7.41 -10.05
CA GLU A 154 4.87 -8.62 -9.48
C GLU A 154 4.51 -8.78 -8.00
N GLU A 155 4.46 -7.68 -7.26
CA GLU A 155 4.06 -7.65 -5.85
C GLU A 155 2.64 -8.19 -5.66
N PHE A 156 1.69 -7.77 -6.51
CA PHE A 156 0.31 -8.25 -6.42
C PHE A 156 0.19 -9.72 -6.78
N LYS A 157 0.89 -10.18 -7.81
CA LYS A 157 0.92 -11.59 -8.21
C LYS A 157 1.48 -12.47 -7.09
N GLN A 158 2.59 -12.07 -6.49
CA GLN A 158 3.18 -12.79 -5.38
C GLN A 158 2.29 -12.77 -4.14
N PHE A 159 1.69 -11.61 -3.81
CA PHE A 159 0.68 -11.51 -2.75
C PHE A 159 -0.49 -12.47 -2.99
N SER A 160 -1.05 -12.49 -4.21
CA SER A 160 -2.18 -13.35 -4.55
C SER A 160 -1.88 -14.84 -4.37
N ASN A 161 -0.62 -15.25 -4.61
CA ASN A 161 -0.19 -16.63 -4.47
C ASN A 161 -0.11 -17.11 -3.01
N VAL A 162 0.13 -16.20 -2.06
CA VAL A 162 0.25 -16.54 -0.63
C VAL A 162 -1.02 -16.29 0.16
N PHE A 163 -1.99 -15.56 -0.43
CA PHE A 163 -3.24 -15.20 0.22
C PHE A 163 -4.13 -16.44 0.44
N GLN A 164 -4.61 -16.62 1.68
CA GLN A 164 -5.41 -17.77 2.10
C GLN A 164 -6.85 -17.38 2.42
N LYS A 165 -7.75 -18.35 2.46
CA LYS A 165 -9.18 -18.15 2.80
C LYS A 165 -9.41 -17.57 4.21
N THR A 166 -8.47 -17.77 5.10
CA THR A 166 -8.49 -17.25 6.48
C THR A 166 -8.07 -15.80 6.57
N ASP A 167 -7.36 -15.31 5.57
CA ASP A 167 -6.85 -13.95 5.56
C ASP A 167 -7.96 -12.93 5.32
N ARG A 168 -7.73 -11.71 5.73
CA ARG A 168 -8.65 -10.58 5.56
C ARG A 168 -7.90 -9.39 5.02
N ILE A 169 -8.51 -8.71 4.07
CA ILE A 169 -8.01 -7.45 3.52
C ILE A 169 -8.85 -6.32 4.11
N PHE A 170 -8.17 -5.33 4.69
CA PHE A 170 -8.77 -4.08 5.14
C PHE A 170 -8.24 -2.95 4.28
N VAL A 171 -9.09 -2.39 3.43
CA VAL A 171 -8.76 -1.22 2.63
C VAL A 171 -9.08 0.03 3.43
N VAL A 172 -8.05 0.87 3.65
CA VAL A 172 -8.19 2.15 4.36
C VAL A 172 -7.77 3.25 3.41
N SER A 173 -8.70 4.06 2.99
CA SER A 173 -8.46 5.17 2.06
C SER A 173 -9.19 6.43 2.48
N SER A 174 -8.79 7.58 1.93
CA SER A 174 -9.46 8.86 2.11
C SER A 174 -10.21 9.22 0.83
N ILE A 175 -11.44 9.69 0.96
CA ILE A 175 -12.19 10.26 -0.18
C ILE A 175 -11.68 11.65 -0.58
N PHE A 176 -10.78 12.24 0.23
CA PHE A 176 -10.16 13.52 -0.05
C PHE A 176 -8.76 13.30 -0.63
N GLY A 177 -8.55 13.72 -1.86
CA GLY A 177 -7.27 13.61 -2.56
C GLY A 177 -7.29 12.66 -3.76
N GLY A 178 -6.15 12.56 -4.46
CA GLY A 178 -6.06 11.80 -5.71
C GLY A 178 -5.94 10.30 -5.51
N THR A 179 -5.00 9.86 -4.67
CA THR A 179 -4.68 8.44 -4.51
C THR A 179 -5.78 7.68 -3.75
N GLY A 180 -6.20 8.19 -2.60
CA GLY A 180 -7.17 7.49 -1.75
C GLY A 180 -8.58 7.45 -2.32
N ALA A 181 -8.96 8.44 -3.13
CA ALA A 181 -10.27 8.50 -3.78
C ALA A 181 -10.34 7.75 -5.12
N ALA A 182 -9.20 7.22 -5.58
CA ALA A 182 -9.07 6.53 -6.87
C ALA A 182 -9.32 5.02 -6.79
N GLY A 183 -9.29 4.44 -5.59
CA GLY A 183 -9.43 3.00 -5.33
C GLY A 183 -10.84 2.54 -5.05
#